data_70024d9a3f1e359e0be73381cf43fc0d
#
_entry.id   70024d9a3f1e359e0be73381cf43fc0d
#
_cell.length_a   1.000
_cell.length_b   1.000
_cell.length_c   1.000
_cell.angle_alpha   90.00
_cell.angle_beta   90.00
_cell.angle_gamma   90.00
#
_symmetry.space_group_name_H-M   'P 1'
#
loop_
_entity.id
_entity.type
_entity.pdbx_description
1 polymer ?
#
loop_
_entity_poly.entity_id
_entity_poly.type
_entity_poly.pdbx_seq_one_letter_code
_entity_poly.pdbx_strand_id
1 'polypeptide(L)'
;MRVYVDLDNTLLDSASRLVDFEPSYDPEKQLSYDLDKGLLKYFTDPTFYVFGDIKVNLEVVRYLDSLVGSNLEDICFISLSPTEEIAKKKRDLLNKLGFGSSAFMSFYSHEQEAQTLERLLKSAKESSDSVVFVEDNPYRILKFQDNQVNYKVVRHPYTVGRYPGHVYAASANYYK
;
A
#
# COMPACT_ATOMS: atom_id res chain seq x y z
N MET A 1 11.37 -8.03 -13.81
CA MET A 1 10.17 -8.13 -12.91
C MET A 1 9.69 -6.73 -12.63
N ARG A 2 8.38 -6.54 -12.39
CA ARG A 2 7.84 -5.24 -11.92
C ARG A 2 7.03 -5.48 -10.64
N VAL A 3 7.29 -4.67 -9.61
CA VAL A 3 6.60 -4.78 -8.32
C VAL A 3 5.86 -3.48 -8.02
N TYR A 4 4.54 -3.55 -7.88
CA TYR A 4 3.70 -2.42 -7.47
C TYR A 4 3.37 -2.55 -5.99
N VAL A 5 3.65 -1.51 -5.21
CA VAL A 5 3.54 -1.54 -3.75
C VAL A 5 2.67 -0.39 -3.27
N ASP A 6 1.58 -0.70 -2.59
CA ASP A 6 0.81 0.32 -1.87
C ASP A 6 1.60 0.85 -0.66
N LEU A 7 1.30 2.07 -0.22
CA LEU A 7 2.01 2.69 0.90
C LEU A 7 1.27 2.58 2.23
N ASP A 8 0.06 3.14 2.29
CA ASP A 8 -0.67 3.29 3.56
C ASP A 8 -1.19 1.93 4.05
N ASN A 9 -0.80 1.53 5.26
CA ASN A 9 -1.02 0.20 5.87
C ASN A 9 -0.37 -0.99 5.13
N THR A 10 0.40 -0.73 4.09
CA THR A 10 1.19 -1.74 3.38
C THR A 10 2.67 -1.60 3.77
N LEU A 11 3.39 -0.63 3.20
CA LEU A 11 4.76 -0.31 3.62
C LEU A 11 4.79 0.51 4.91
N LEU A 12 3.87 1.44 5.07
CA LEU A 12 3.77 2.35 6.21
C LEU A 12 2.64 1.91 7.14
N ASP A 13 2.89 1.88 8.45
CA ASP A 13 1.87 1.61 9.45
C ASP A 13 1.06 2.89 9.74
N SER A 14 0.22 3.27 8.78
CA SER A 14 -0.60 4.48 8.85
C SER A 14 -1.71 4.37 9.91
N ALA A 15 -2.22 3.17 10.19
CA ALA A 15 -3.23 2.97 11.23
C ALA A 15 -2.67 3.27 12.63
N SER A 16 -1.46 2.80 12.96
CA SER A 16 -0.82 3.15 14.24
C SER A 16 -0.53 4.64 14.32
N ARG A 17 -0.08 5.27 13.22
CA ARG A 17 0.16 6.70 13.18
C ARG A 17 -1.14 7.50 13.39
N LEU A 18 -2.27 7.02 12.87
CA LEU A 18 -3.55 7.67 13.05
C LEU A 18 -3.99 7.72 14.51
N VAL A 19 -3.66 6.70 15.32
CA VAL A 19 -3.91 6.71 16.77
C VAL A 19 -3.16 7.84 17.48
N ASP A 20 -1.96 8.21 17.00
CA ASP A 20 -1.20 9.33 17.58
C ASP A 20 -1.88 10.68 17.32
N PHE A 21 -2.58 10.83 16.19
CA PHE A 21 -3.28 12.07 15.82
C PHE A 21 -4.70 12.16 16.41
N GLU A 22 -5.37 11.02 16.53
CA GLU A 22 -6.73 10.91 17.04
C GLU A 22 -6.80 9.78 18.07
N PRO A 23 -6.54 10.06 19.35
CA PRO A 23 -6.52 9.03 20.40
C PRO A 23 -7.85 8.30 20.59
N SER A 24 -8.97 8.87 20.11
CA SER A 24 -10.28 8.20 20.12
C SER A 24 -10.46 7.20 18.99
N TYR A 25 -9.55 7.19 18.00
CA TYR A 25 -9.58 6.22 16.91
C TYR A 25 -9.25 4.82 17.41
N ASP A 26 -10.13 3.89 17.13
CA ASP A 26 -9.97 2.48 17.47
C ASP A 26 -9.80 1.65 16.18
N PRO A 27 -8.57 1.29 15.83
CA PRO A 27 -8.31 0.53 14.60
C PRO A 27 -8.93 -0.88 14.60
N GLU A 28 -9.33 -1.41 15.77
CA GLU A 28 -10.02 -2.68 15.86
C GLU A 28 -11.50 -2.56 15.46
N LYS A 29 -12.08 -1.37 15.62
CA LYS A 29 -13.48 -1.09 15.28
C LYS A 29 -13.65 -0.50 13.89
N GLN A 30 -12.67 0.30 13.44
CA GLN A 30 -12.74 1.01 12.17
C GLN A 30 -11.50 0.78 11.34
N LEU A 31 -11.67 0.21 10.15
CA LEU A 31 -10.58 -0.03 9.23
C LEU A 31 -10.11 1.26 8.55
N SER A 32 -8.82 1.38 8.28
CA SER A 32 -8.24 2.59 7.71
C SER A 32 -8.76 2.94 6.30
N TYR A 33 -9.26 1.98 5.55
CA TYR A 33 -9.88 2.21 4.22
C TYR A 33 -11.38 2.45 4.29
N ASP A 34 -12.00 2.29 5.47
CA ASP A 34 -13.41 2.60 5.75
C ASP A 34 -13.54 3.84 6.66
N LEU A 35 -12.54 4.70 6.67
CA LEU A 35 -12.52 5.89 7.52
C LEU A 35 -13.64 6.86 7.17
N ASP A 36 -14.24 7.43 8.22
CA ASP A 36 -15.13 8.56 8.03
C ASP A 36 -14.36 9.82 7.56
N LYS A 37 -15.12 10.83 7.10
CA LYS A 37 -14.53 12.07 6.59
C LYS A 37 -13.74 12.86 7.65
N GLY A 38 -14.04 12.66 8.93
CA GLY A 38 -13.35 13.32 10.03
C GLY A 38 -11.92 12.82 10.21
N LEU A 39 -11.68 11.53 9.96
CA LEU A 39 -10.36 10.92 10.07
C LEU A 39 -9.54 11.08 8.79
N LEU A 40 -10.18 11.15 7.62
CA LEU A 40 -9.47 11.34 6.34
C LEU A 40 -8.65 12.62 6.28
N LYS A 41 -8.99 13.65 7.06
CA LYS A 41 -8.23 14.90 7.15
C LYS A 41 -6.76 14.68 7.57
N TYR A 42 -6.47 13.67 8.38
CA TYR A 42 -5.10 13.40 8.83
C TYR A 42 -4.21 12.89 7.70
N PHE A 43 -4.76 12.17 6.73
CA PHE A 43 -4.02 11.73 5.54
C PHE A 43 -3.72 12.90 4.56
N THR A 44 -4.30 14.06 4.80
CA THR A 44 -4.01 15.31 4.07
C THR A 44 -3.13 16.26 4.87
N ASP A 45 -2.76 15.90 6.10
CA ASP A 45 -1.82 16.66 6.93
C ASP A 45 -0.37 16.27 6.59
N PRO A 46 0.46 17.21 6.11
CA PRO A 46 1.85 16.92 5.78
C PRO A 46 2.69 16.37 6.95
N THR A 47 2.29 16.67 8.19
CA THR A 47 2.96 16.18 9.40
C THR A 47 2.66 14.72 9.71
N PHE A 48 1.70 14.12 9.04
CA PHE A 48 1.40 12.69 9.17
C PHE A 48 2.55 11.82 8.64
N TYR A 49 3.15 12.22 7.53
CA TYR A 49 4.20 11.47 6.83
C TYR A 49 5.60 11.97 7.19
N VAL A 50 6.01 11.76 8.46
CA VAL A 50 7.32 12.18 8.96
C VAL A 50 8.21 10.97 9.22
N PHE A 51 9.42 11.00 8.67
CA PHE A 51 10.43 9.97 8.92
C PHE A 51 10.78 9.89 10.41
N GLY A 52 10.70 8.69 10.96
CA GLY A 52 10.92 8.40 12.38
C GLY A 52 9.64 8.37 13.21
N ASP A 53 8.58 9.05 12.77
CA ASP A 53 7.29 9.07 13.47
C ASP A 53 6.34 7.98 12.93
N ILE A 54 6.30 7.78 11.61
CA ILE A 54 5.55 6.70 11.00
C ILE A 54 6.37 5.42 10.96
N LYS A 55 5.82 4.33 11.45
CA LYS A 55 6.47 3.01 11.45
C LYS A 55 6.47 2.41 10.07
N VAL A 56 7.49 1.61 9.78
CA VAL A 56 7.65 0.88 8.52
C VAL A 56 7.44 -0.60 8.75
N ASN A 57 6.70 -1.23 7.86
CA ASN A 57 6.49 -2.66 7.87
C ASN A 57 7.75 -3.39 7.36
N LEU A 58 8.57 -3.87 8.28
CA LEU A 58 9.82 -4.56 7.97
C LEU A 58 9.61 -5.90 7.23
N GLU A 59 8.45 -6.52 7.35
CA GLU A 59 8.12 -7.72 6.58
C GLU A 59 8.03 -7.38 5.09
N VAL A 60 7.36 -6.27 4.76
CA VAL A 60 7.28 -5.78 3.38
C VAL A 60 8.66 -5.44 2.85
N VAL A 61 9.49 -4.73 3.63
CA VAL A 61 10.86 -4.40 3.21
C VAL A 61 11.66 -5.65 2.89
N ARG A 62 11.65 -6.66 3.76
CA ARG A 62 12.35 -7.94 3.53
C ARG A 62 11.81 -8.69 2.31
N TYR A 63 10.50 -8.65 2.12
CA TYR A 63 9.89 -9.28 0.95
C TYR A 63 10.32 -8.59 -0.35
N LEU A 64 10.34 -7.26 -0.40
CA LEU A 64 10.82 -6.50 -1.55
C LEU A 64 12.29 -6.81 -1.84
N ASP A 65 13.13 -6.82 -0.81
CA ASP A 65 14.55 -7.18 -0.94
C ASP A 65 14.72 -8.59 -1.53
N SER A 66 13.90 -9.55 -1.09
CA SER A 66 13.93 -10.92 -1.63
C SER A 66 13.49 -11.03 -3.09
N LEU A 67 12.64 -10.11 -3.57
CA LEU A 67 12.16 -10.10 -4.95
C LEU A 67 13.13 -9.44 -5.92
N VAL A 68 13.61 -8.26 -5.56
CA VAL A 68 14.36 -7.39 -6.49
C VAL A 68 15.83 -7.20 -6.10
N GLY A 69 16.22 -7.56 -4.86
CA GLY A 69 17.56 -7.31 -4.33
C GLY A 69 17.92 -5.83 -4.43
N SER A 70 19.02 -5.52 -5.13
CA SER A 70 19.47 -4.14 -5.34
C SER A 70 18.74 -3.40 -6.48
N ASN A 71 17.89 -4.07 -7.25
CA ASN A 71 17.22 -3.47 -8.42
C ASN A 71 15.96 -2.69 -8.01
N LEU A 72 16.13 -1.66 -7.21
CA LEU A 72 15.01 -0.85 -6.68
C LEU A 72 14.19 -0.16 -7.77
N GLU A 73 14.71 0.03 -8.96
CA GLU A 73 14.01 0.56 -10.13
C GLU A 73 12.89 -0.36 -10.65
N ASP A 74 12.91 -1.63 -10.25
CA ASP A 74 11.81 -2.57 -10.51
C ASP A 74 10.58 -2.32 -9.61
N ILE A 75 10.73 -1.52 -8.55
CA ILE A 75 9.66 -1.17 -7.63
C ILE A 75 8.98 0.12 -8.07
N CYS A 76 7.66 0.11 -8.07
CA CYS A 76 6.82 1.28 -8.22
C CYS A 76 5.88 1.38 -7.01
N PHE A 77 6.09 2.34 -6.14
CA PHE A 77 5.14 2.65 -5.07
C PHE A 77 3.93 3.38 -5.66
N ILE A 78 2.74 2.98 -5.22
CA ILE A 78 1.47 3.57 -5.62
C ILE A 78 0.74 4.07 -4.37
N SER A 79 0.22 5.28 -4.40
CA SER A 79 -0.50 5.83 -3.25
C SER A 79 -1.42 6.98 -3.61
N LEU A 80 -2.57 7.02 -2.94
CA LEU A 80 -3.44 8.18 -2.96
C LEU A 80 -2.75 9.34 -2.21
N SER A 81 -2.58 10.47 -2.88
CA SER A 81 -1.98 11.68 -2.34
C SER A 81 -2.81 12.87 -2.79
N PRO A 82 -3.79 13.32 -1.98
CA PRO A 82 -4.78 14.32 -2.40
C PRO A 82 -4.20 15.68 -2.79
N THR A 83 -2.96 15.96 -2.41
CA THR A 83 -2.24 17.20 -2.74
C THR A 83 -0.80 16.91 -3.17
N GLU A 84 -0.19 17.83 -3.91
CA GLU A 84 1.23 17.75 -4.27
C GLU A 84 2.14 17.72 -3.04
N GLU A 85 1.77 18.45 -1.98
CA GLU A 85 2.54 18.49 -0.75
C GLU A 85 2.60 17.10 -0.10
N ILE A 86 1.47 16.39 -0.03
CA ILE A 86 1.43 15.01 0.48
C ILE A 86 2.24 14.06 -0.41
N ALA A 87 2.10 14.17 -1.74
CA ALA A 87 2.89 13.38 -2.67
C ALA A 87 4.39 13.60 -2.46
N LYS A 88 4.82 14.86 -2.29
CA LYS A 88 6.20 15.21 -1.98
C LYS A 88 6.66 14.62 -0.66
N LYS A 89 5.87 14.73 0.41
CA LYS A 89 6.19 14.15 1.74
C LYS A 89 6.37 12.63 1.67
N LYS A 90 5.47 11.93 0.99
CA LYS A 90 5.58 10.48 0.77
C LYS A 90 6.85 10.13 -0.03
N ARG A 91 7.15 10.91 -1.07
CA ARG A 91 8.38 10.71 -1.85
C ARG A 91 9.64 10.95 -1.02
N ASP A 92 9.68 12.01 -0.22
CA ASP A 92 10.80 12.32 0.66
C ASP A 92 10.99 11.22 1.73
N LEU A 93 9.88 10.66 2.23
CA LEU A 93 9.91 9.53 3.15
C LEU A 93 10.50 8.28 2.49
N LEU A 94 10.06 7.94 1.28
CA LEU A 94 10.63 6.83 0.52
C LEU A 94 12.13 6.99 0.25
N ASN A 95 12.58 8.20 -0.07
CA ASN A 95 14.00 8.50 -0.25
C ASN A 95 14.79 8.23 1.04
N LYS A 96 14.28 8.67 2.19
CA LYS A 96 14.92 8.46 3.51
C LYS A 96 14.91 6.98 3.94
N LEU A 97 13.95 6.21 3.47
CA LEU A 97 13.87 4.76 3.69
C LEU A 97 14.79 3.95 2.76
N GLY A 98 15.52 4.60 1.87
CA GLY A 98 16.43 3.95 0.92
C GLY A 98 15.81 3.58 -0.43
N PHE A 99 14.55 3.94 -0.70
CA PHE A 99 13.85 3.66 -1.96
C PHE A 99 13.95 4.80 -2.98
N GLY A 100 15.02 5.59 -2.93
CA GLY A 100 15.20 6.77 -3.79
C GLY A 100 15.19 6.47 -5.29
N SER A 101 15.67 5.30 -5.72
CA SER A 101 15.68 4.87 -7.12
C SER A 101 14.36 4.26 -7.59
N SER A 102 13.43 3.97 -6.69
CA SER A 102 12.14 3.40 -7.04
C SER A 102 11.22 4.45 -7.68
N ALA A 103 10.34 4.02 -8.57
CA ALA A 103 9.28 4.87 -9.07
C ALA A 103 8.24 5.15 -7.98
N PHE A 104 7.58 6.32 -8.06
CA PHE A 104 6.44 6.67 -7.20
C PHE A 104 5.32 7.25 -8.05
N MET A 105 4.17 6.63 -7.98
CA MET A 105 2.96 7.00 -8.68
C MET A 105 1.92 7.47 -7.66
N SER A 106 1.63 8.76 -7.65
CA SER A 106 0.64 9.35 -6.76
C SER A 106 -0.64 9.68 -7.52
N PHE A 107 -1.78 9.55 -6.85
CA PHE A 107 -3.11 9.87 -7.36
C PHE A 107 -3.75 10.94 -6.50
N TYR A 108 -4.41 11.91 -7.14
CA TYR A 108 -5.12 12.99 -6.43
C TYR A 108 -6.56 12.60 -6.06
N SER A 109 -7.08 11.52 -6.64
CA SER A 109 -8.43 11.04 -6.36
C SER A 109 -8.53 9.52 -6.49
N HIS A 110 -9.52 8.93 -5.82
CA HIS A 110 -9.84 7.51 -5.95
C HIS A 110 -10.23 7.11 -7.38
N GLU A 111 -10.80 8.04 -8.16
CA GLU A 111 -11.12 7.78 -9.55
C GLU A 111 -9.86 7.59 -10.41
N GLN A 112 -8.88 8.48 -10.27
CA GLN A 112 -7.59 8.34 -10.95
C GLN A 112 -6.87 7.04 -10.56
N GLU A 113 -6.91 6.72 -9.28
CA GLU A 113 -6.32 5.50 -8.75
C GLU A 113 -6.98 4.27 -9.37
N ALA A 114 -8.31 4.20 -9.38
CA ALA A 114 -9.08 3.10 -9.96
C ALA A 114 -8.78 2.90 -11.45
N GLN A 115 -8.81 3.99 -12.24
CA GLN A 115 -8.51 3.96 -13.67
C GLN A 115 -7.07 3.51 -13.96
N THR A 116 -6.13 3.93 -13.11
CA THR A 116 -4.73 3.53 -13.28
C THR A 116 -4.52 2.08 -12.89
N LEU A 117 -5.14 1.63 -11.79
CA LEU A 117 -5.09 0.23 -11.39
C LEU A 117 -5.63 -0.70 -12.48
N GLU A 118 -6.75 -0.35 -13.12
CA GLU A 118 -7.29 -1.12 -14.24
C GLU A 118 -6.31 -1.22 -15.42
N ARG A 119 -5.63 -0.11 -15.76
CA ARG A 119 -4.59 -0.11 -16.80
C ARG A 119 -3.40 -0.99 -16.43
N LEU A 120 -2.94 -0.92 -15.17
CA LEU A 120 -1.84 -1.74 -14.68
C LEU A 120 -2.20 -3.23 -14.70
N LEU A 121 -3.42 -3.60 -14.29
CA LEU A 121 -3.91 -4.97 -14.32
C LEU A 121 -3.98 -5.52 -15.75
N LYS A 122 -4.49 -4.72 -16.69
CA LYS A 122 -4.51 -5.09 -18.12
C LYS A 122 -3.08 -5.28 -18.64
N SER A 123 -2.19 -4.33 -18.38
CA SER A 123 -0.79 -4.42 -18.79
C SER A 123 -0.08 -5.64 -18.20
N ALA A 124 -0.36 -5.96 -16.93
CA ALA A 124 0.22 -7.13 -16.26
C ALA A 124 -0.19 -8.45 -16.93
N LYS A 125 -1.44 -8.55 -17.40
CA LYS A 125 -1.93 -9.73 -18.15
C LYS A 125 -1.30 -9.88 -19.53
N GLU A 126 -1.06 -8.76 -20.18
CA GLU A 126 -0.53 -8.72 -21.56
C GLU A 126 1.00 -8.82 -21.59
N SER A 127 1.66 -8.62 -20.45
CA SER A 127 3.12 -8.61 -20.34
C SER A 127 3.67 -10.03 -20.24
N SER A 128 4.82 -10.25 -20.87
CA SER A 128 5.65 -11.43 -20.64
C SER A 128 6.46 -11.32 -19.33
N ASP A 129 6.53 -10.10 -18.76
CA ASP A 129 7.27 -9.85 -17.54
C ASP A 129 6.46 -10.29 -16.31
N SER A 130 7.16 -10.81 -15.31
CA SER A 130 6.54 -11.10 -14.02
C SER A 130 6.17 -9.79 -13.32
N VAL A 131 4.89 -9.66 -12.97
CA VAL A 131 4.34 -8.51 -12.24
C VAL A 131 3.79 -9.01 -10.90
N VAL A 132 4.10 -8.29 -9.82
CA VAL A 132 3.60 -8.59 -8.46
C VAL A 132 3.01 -7.33 -7.85
N PHE A 133 1.82 -7.45 -7.24
CA PHE A 133 1.21 -6.40 -6.44
C PHE A 133 1.36 -6.71 -4.95
N VAL A 134 1.68 -5.70 -4.14
CA VAL A 134 1.78 -5.80 -2.68
C VAL A 134 0.76 -4.85 -2.07
N GLU A 135 -0.21 -5.37 -1.32
CA GLU A 135 -1.43 -4.62 -0.98
C GLU A 135 -2.05 -5.12 0.35
N ASP A 136 -2.65 -4.21 1.12
CA ASP A 136 -3.43 -4.55 2.32
C ASP A 136 -4.96 -4.46 2.10
N ASN A 137 -5.40 -3.66 1.13
CA ASN A 137 -6.82 -3.38 0.89
C ASN A 137 -7.53 -4.61 0.25
N PRO A 138 -8.50 -5.23 0.95
CA PRO A 138 -9.19 -6.43 0.48
C PRO A 138 -9.94 -6.23 -0.84
N TYR A 139 -10.47 -5.04 -1.09
CA TYR A 139 -11.19 -4.74 -2.33
C TYR A 139 -10.26 -4.75 -3.56
N ARG A 140 -9.01 -4.29 -3.38
CA ARG A 140 -8.00 -4.37 -4.45
C ARG A 140 -7.47 -5.80 -4.62
N ILE A 141 -7.28 -6.51 -3.51
CA ILE A 141 -6.85 -7.91 -3.53
C ILE A 141 -7.86 -8.77 -4.31
N LEU A 142 -9.16 -8.55 -4.13
CA LEU A 142 -10.19 -9.22 -4.92
C LEU A 142 -10.04 -8.94 -6.43
N LYS A 143 -9.77 -7.69 -6.81
CA LYS A 143 -9.50 -7.35 -8.22
C LYS A 143 -8.26 -8.07 -8.76
N PHE A 144 -7.21 -8.26 -7.95
CA PHE A 144 -6.03 -9.02 -8.36
C PHE A 144 -6.37 -10.50 -8.60
N GLN A 145 -7.18 -11.10 -7.71
CA GLN A 145 -7.67 -12.48 -7.87
C GLN A 145 -8.50 -12.64 -9.15
N ASP A 146 -9.48 -11.77 -9.35
CA ASP A 146 -10.36 -11.80 -10.52
C ASP A 146 -9.57 -11.63 -11.83
N ASN A 147 -8.48 -10.89 -11.78
CA ASN A 147 -7.60 -10.67 -12.93
C ASN A 147 -6.47 -11.70 -13.05
N GLN A 148 -6.33 -12.63 -12.12
CA GLN A 148 -5.32 -13.70 -12.11
C GLN A 148 -3.87 -13.16 -12.18
N VAL A 149 -3.63 -11.99 -11.58
CA VAL A 149 -2.27 -11.42 -11.45
C VAL A 149 -1.63 -11.86 -10.12
N ASN A 150 -0.32 -11.87 -10.07
CA ASN A 150 0.39 -12.19 -8.84
C ASN A 150 0.26 -11.06 -7.82
N TYR A 151 0.03 -11.42 -6.56
CA TYR A 151 -0.06 -10.44 -5.48
C TYR A 151 0.43 -11.01 -4.16
N LYS A 152 0.88 -10.13 -3.26
CA LYS A 152 1.12 -10.43 -1.85
C LYS A 152 0.14 -9.63 -1.00
N VAL A 153 -0.58 -10.32 -0.14
CA VAL A 153 -1.41 -9.69 0.89
C VAL A 153 -0.52 -9.28 2.06
N VAL A 154 -0.63 -8.02 2.44
CA VAL A 154 -0.05 -7.52 3.68
C VAL A 154 -1.16 -7.45 4.72
N ARG A 155 -0.98 -8.14 5.85
CA ARG A 155 -1.95 -8.15 6.94
C ARG A 155 -1.51 -7.18 8.00
N HIS A 156 -2.28 -6.13 8.17
CA HIS A 156 -2.13 -5.28 9.33
C HIS A 156 -2.74 -5.97 10.56
N PRO A 157 -2.13 -5.89 11.75
CA PRO A 157 -2.66 -6.53 12.97
C PRO A 157 -4.13 -6.19 13.24
N TYR A 158 -4.53 -4.95 12.97
CA TYR A 158 -5.89 -4.47 13.20
C TYR A 158 -6.91 -4.90 12.13
N THR A 159 -6.46 -5.42 10.99
CA THR A 159 -7.36 -5.87 9.92
C THR A 159 -7.54 -7.39 9.89
N VAL A 160 -6.78 -8.12 10.68
CA VAL A 160 -6.90 -9.59 10.80
C VAL A 160 -8.32 -9.96 11.28
N GLY A 161 -8.98 -10.83 10.53
CA GLY A 161 -10.36 -11.25 10.82
C GLY A 161 -11.44 -10.45 10.10
N ARG A 162 -11.09 -9.36 9.40
CA ARG A 162 -12.07 -8.50 8.70
C ARG A 162 -12.05 -8.64 7.18
N TYR A 163 -11.12 -9.42 6.64
CA TYR A 163 -11.11 -9.75 5.23
C TYR A 163 -12.18 -10.78 4.89
N PRO A 164 -12.80 -10.72 3.71
CA PRO A 164 -13.62 -11.82 3.23
C PRO A 164 -12.87 -13.14 3.24
N GLY A 165 -13.54 -14.26 3.60
CA GLY A 165 -12.91 -15.55 3.82
C GLY A 165 -12.07 -16.07 2.65
N HIS A 166 -12.46 -15.76 1.40
CA HIS A 166 -11.72 -16.14 0.20
C HIS A 166 -10.38 -15.39 0.04
N VAL A 167 -10.24 -14.17 0.58
CA VAL A 167 -8.97 -13.44 0.64
C VAL A 167 -7.99 -14.14 1.58
N TYR A 168 -8.48 -14.70 2.70
CA TYR A 168 -7.66 -15.51 3.59
C TYR A 168 -7.16 -16.79 2.95
N ALA A 169 -8.03 -17.50 2.24
CA ALA A 169 -7.66 -18.74 1.55
C ALA A 169 -6.54 -18.47 0.52
N ALA A 170 -6.66 -17.41 -0.27
CA ALA A 170 -5.63 -17.03 -1.23
C ALA A 170 -4.30 -16.64 -0.55
N SER A 171 -4.35 -15.89 0.56
CA SER A 171 -3.13 -15.49 1.28
C SER A 171 -2.42 -16.66 1.95
N ALA A 172 -3.13 -17.71 2.39
CA ALA A 172 -2.53 -18.89 2.99
C ALA A 172 -1.60 -19.64 2.03
N ASN A 173 -1.82 -19.55 0.73
CA ASN A 173 -0.97 -20.15 -0.29
C ASN A 173 0.34 -19.37 -0.55
N TYR A 174 0.43 -18.11 -0.13
CA TYR A 174 1.62 -17.27 -0.29
C TYR A 174 2.59 -17.32 0.89
N TYR A 175 2.15 -17.82 2.04
CA TYR A 175 2.99 -17.95 3.24
C TYR A 175 3.59 -19.37 3.41
N LYS A 176 3.42 -20.22 2.42
CA LYS A 176 4.11 -21.52 2.31
C LYS A 176 5.27 -21.43 1.35
#